data_f2dd1a9a6a63e9579dca6031fdad6531
#
_entry.id   f2dd1a9a6a63e9579dca6031fdad6531
#
_cell.length_a   1.000
_cell.length_b   1.000
_cell.length_c   1.000
_cell.angle_alpha   90.00
_cell.angle_beta   90.00
_cell.angle_gamma   90.00
#
_symmetry.space_group_name_H-M   'P 1'
#
loop_
_entity.id
_entity.type
_entity.pdbx_description
1 polymer ?
#
loop_
_entity_poly.entity_id
_entity_poly.type
_entity_poly.pdbx_seq_one_letter_code
_entity_poly.pdbx_strand_id
1 'polypeptide(L)'
;MKKSRCALAVGLAMISSVALAVVPEVSDGVKTSIDRINQDPVMQKMLQELMTEENAKFRFNTHMEIVRIASPSRFEMRRAEELTKRLTQEWGYDPKDVMTEPGGHIKGAGIQLVDGEPVYNVCVRIPGSYAQQKGAQSYKGQFPKVLLEGHIDTVNPAVLPPKEMPYEPVKLQKATDPIVKTPAELAAISEELHFDVNGRIIEDANYQKAYVRYANLKEAQEKGGYRIYVPGFADAMGNTTGVMTAALMLKKYNVKPVYDLWVCGTAGEEGKGNLAGMKQLYGYSQDTGKGNNALNFVANFGADSLRPGSGTLNYLGSYRFEVEYSEPVGFKQGGKAAPSALMAMSRAIAKISDVKTPWDLDKQAERTTYTVGTSRCEEAAPGSRSQKCTLMVDMRSPTPGPLTAIRSQIEPTFKAALDEENAKYRLKTGDKGAVSMKLVWFGDRPAHMRASFNDIATQIYWQTAQALEIDQIKALRTNSSSLNDNVPAAVGVPTVNFNVHTAAASGGGHAFYEWGIPGNAQDEGKRIYRMILMGLTAAGYHMSNGEVVAPTAAPIGARTTEDMY
;
A
#
# COMPACT_ATOMS: atom_id res chain seq x y z
N MET A 1 -10.31 -57.14 45.52
CA MET A 1 -11.01 -56.06 44.77
C MET A 1 -10.00 -55.22 44.01
N LYS A 2 -9.80 -55.54 42.72
CA LYS A 2 -8.87 -54.81 41.84
C LYS A 2 -9.71 -53.74 41.08
N LYS A 3 -9.39 -52.46 41.24
CA LYS A 3 -9.96 -51.38 40.47
C LYS A 3 -9.12 -51.17 39.20
N SER A 4 -9.72 -51.52 38.08
CA SER A 4 -9.22 -51.25 36.74
C SER A 4 -9.36 -49.74 36.47
N ARG A 5 -8.26 -49.06 36.13
CA ARG A 5 -8.26 -47.68 35.61
C ARG A 5 -8.16 -47.79 34.09
N CYS A 6 -9.26 -47.50 33.40
CA CYS A 6 -9.25 -47.18 31.96
C CYS A 6 -8.61 -45.81 31.79
N ALA A 7 -7.45 -45.78 31.19
CA ALA A 7 -6.85 -44.54 30.68
C ALA A 7 -7.42 -44.31 29.28
N LEU A 8 -8.25 -43.28 29.15
CA LEU A 8 -8.71 -42.79 27.85
C LEU A 8 -7.59 -41.91 27.27
N ALA A 9 -6.85 -42.44 26.31
CA ALA A 9 -5.91 -41.69 25.51
C ALA A 9 -6.70 -40.84 24.49
N VAL A 10 -6.88 -39.57 24.79
CA VAL A 10 -7.35 -38.59 23.80
C VAL A 10 -6.14 -38.24 22.94
N GLY A 11 -6.07 -38.84 21.77
CA GLY A 11 -5.12 -38.46 20.74
C GLY A 11 -5.47 -37.05 20.24
N LEU A 12 -4.74 -36.02 20.68
CA LEU A 12 -4.73 -34.72 20.03
C LEU A 12 -4.09 -34.92 18.64
N ALA A 13 -4.91 -35.02 17.62
CA ALA A 13 -4.45 -34.82 16.25
C ALA A 13 -4.00 -33.35 16.13
N MET A 14 -2.69 -33.12 16.11
CA MET A 14 -2.14 -31.85 15.67
C MET A 14 -2.50 -31.70 14.20
N ILE A 15 -3.60 -30.99 13.93
CA ILE A 15 -3.87 -30.46 12.61
C ILE A 15 -2.93 -29.26 12.48
N SER A 16 -1.72 -29.51 11.97
CA SER A 16 -0.93 -28.44 11.39
C SER A 16 -1.82 -27.76 10.36
N SER A 17 -2.14 -26.49 10.54
CA SER A 17 -2.78 -25.67 9.53
C SER A 17 -1.83 -25.53 8.34
N VAL A 18 -1.78 -26.56 7.50
CA VAL A 18 -1.29 -26.43 6.13
C VAL A 18 -2.23 -25.43 5.51
N ALA A 19 -1.76 -24.23 5.22
CA ALA A 19 -2.50 -23.29 4.41
C ALA A 19 -2.91 -24.06 3.14
N LEU A 20 -4.19 -24.40 3.03
CA LEU A 20 -4.70 -25.14 1.88
C LEU A 20 -4.35 -24.33 0.64
N ALA A 21 -3.55 -24.93 -0.22
CA ALA A 21 -3.23 -24.35 -1.51
C ALA A 21 -4.55 -24.22 -2.31
N VAL A 22 -5.04 -23.00 -2.47
CA VAL A 22 -6.29 -22.74 -3.18
C VAL A 22 -5.99 -22.56 -4.66
N VAL A 23 -6.66 -23.34 -5.48
CA VAL A 23 -6.68 -23.19 -6.94
C VAL A 23 -8.07 -22.70 -7.32
N PRO A 24 -8.20 -21.51 -7.94
CA PRO A 24 -9.52 -21.00 -8.31
C PRO A 24 -10.13 -21.79 -9.44
N GLU A 25 -11.46 -21.89 -9.44
CA GLU A 25 -12.21 -22.37 -10.59
C GLU A 25 -12.30 -21.24 -11.61
N VAL A 26 -11.65 -21.40 -12.75
CA VAL A 26 -11.67 -20.40 -13.82
C VAL A 26 -12.76 -20.76 -14.82
N SER A 27 -13.67 -19.83 -15.04
CA SER A 27 -14.75 -19.99 -16.03
C SER A 27 -14.21 -20.06 -17.46
N ASP A 28 -14.90 -20.78 -18.33
CA ASP A 28 -14.51 -20.88 -19.73
C ASP A 28 -14.56 -19.53 -20.45
N GLY A 29 -15.45 -18.63 -20.01
CA GLY A 29 -15.52 -17.26 -20.51
C GLY A 29 -14.24 -16.48 -20.26
N VAL A 30 -13.64 -16.59 -19.06
CA VAL A 30 -12.37 -15.96 -18.72
C VAL A 30 -11.22 -16.56 -19.53
N LYS A 31 -11.13 -17.88 -19.61
CA LYS A 31 -10.10 -18.57 -20.41
C LYS A 31 -10.15 -18.13 -21.87
N THR A 32 -11.33 -18.23 -22.48
CA THR A 32 -11.54 -17.85 -23.89
C THR A 32 -11.21 -16.39 -24.13
N SER A 33 -11.59 -15.48 -23.22
CA SER A 33 -11.29 -14.05 -23.35
C SER A 33 -9.80 -13.80 -23.32
N ILE A 34 -9.08 -14.40 -22.37
CA ILE A 34 -7.62 -14.28 -22.25
C ILE A 34 -6.93 -14.82 -23.51
N ASP A 35 -7.31 -16.02 -23.97
CA ASP A 35 -6.70 -16.63 -25.15
C ASP A 35 -6.92 -15.79 -26.41
N ARG A 36 -8.14 -15.29 -26.63
CA ARG A 36 -8.45 -14.44 -27.80
C ARG A 36 -7.68 -13.13 -27.76
N ILE A 37 -7.67 -12.42 -26.62
CA ILE A 37 -6.92 -11.16 -26.47
C ILE A 37 -5.41 -11.41 -26.64
N ASN A 38 -4.91 -12.45 -26.01
CA ASN A 38 -3.47 -12.78 -26.10
C ASN A 38 -3.04 -13.18 -27.52
N GLN A 39 -3.91 -13.76 -28.33
CA GLN A 39 -3.62 -14.14 -29.72
C GLN A 39 -3.79 -12.98 -30.72
N ASP A 40 -4.34 -11.84 -30.31
CA ASP A 40 -4.47 -10.69 -31.19
C ASP A 40 -3.09 -10.17 -31.65
N PRO A 41 -2.87 -9.98 -32.98
CA PRO A 41 -1.58 -9.53 -33.50
C PRO A 41 -1.05 -8.24 -32.89
N VAL A 42 -1.92 -7.30 -32.54
CA VAL A 42 -1.53 -6.04 -31.86
C VAL A 42 -1.02 -6.32 -30.47
N MET A 43 -1.67 -7.20 -29.75
CA MET A 43 -1.27 -7.60 -28.39
C MET A 43 0.04 -8.39 -28.39
N GLN A 44 0.22 -9.30 -29.35
CA GLN A 44 1.48 -10.04 -29.50
C GLN A 44 2.67 -9.12 -29.85
N LYS A 45 2.43 -8.14 -30.72
CA LYS A 45 3.46 -7.13 -31.04
C LYS A 45 3.83 -6.29 -29.81
N MET A 46 2.83 -5.92 -29.01
CA MET A 46 3.05 -5.21 -27.75
C MET A 46 3.89 -6.05 -26.76
N LEU A 47 3.55 -7.31 -26.60
CA LEU A 47 4.30 -8.25 -25.74
C LEU A 47 5.77 -8.35 -26.20
N GLN A 48 5.99 -8.54 -27.49
CA GLN A 48 7.34 -8.61 -28.05
C GLN A 48 8.14 -7.34 -27.78
N GLU A 49 7.54 -6.16 -27.97
CA GLU A 49 8.21 -4.89 -27.67
C GLU A 49 8.54 -4.74 -26.18
N LEU A 50 7.61 -5.08 -25.30
CA LEU A 50 7.82 -5.03 -23.85
C LEU A 50 8.98 -5.91 -23.39
N MET A 51 9.26 -7.00 -24.09
CA MET A 51 10.34 -7.95 -23.78
C MET A 51 11.71 -7.56 -24.35
N THR A 52 11.81 -6.45 -25.11
CA THR A 52 13.10 -6.03 -25.67
C THR A 52 14.01 -5.37 -24.63
N GLU A 53 15.33 -5.49 -24.83
CA GLU A 53 16.31 -4.79 -24.00
C GLU A 53 16.19 -3.26 -24.11
N GLU A 54 15.79 -2.74 -25.27
CA GLU A 54 15.56 -1.31 -25.47
C GLU A 54 14.41 -0.82 -24.56
N ASN A 55 13.30 -1.56 -24.53
CA ASN A 55 12.17 -1.22 -23.66
C ASN A 55 12.53 -1.39 -22.19
N ALA A 56 13.28 -2.43 -21.81
CA ALA A 56 13.77 -2.61 -20.45
C ALA A 56 14.66 -1.44 -20.01
N LYS A 57 15.57 -0.98 -20.87
CA LYS A 57 16.39 0.20 -20.60
C LYS A 57 15.56 1.48 -20.45
N PHE A 58 14.56 1.65 -21.30
CA PHE A 58 13.62 2.79 -21.19
C PHE A 58 12.90 2.77 -19.83
N ARG A 59 12.33 1.63 -19.44
CA ARG A 59 11.65 1.47 -18.15
C ARG A 59 12.57 1.74 -16.97
N PHE A 60 13.76 1.17 -17.01
CA PHE A 60 14.78 1.37 -16.00
C PHE A 60 15.13 2.86 -15.83
N ASN A 61 15.39 3.56 -16.93
CA ASN A 61 15.68 4.99 -16.88
C ASN A 61 14.49 5.78 -16.31
N THR A 62 13.29 5.49 -16.77
CA THR A 62 12.05 6.11 -16.25
C THR A 62 11.91 5.86 -14.75
N HIS A 63 12.16 4.63 -14.28
CA HIS A 63 12.13 4.29 -12.86
C HIS A 63 13.15 5.13 -12.06
N MET A 64 14.41 5.21 -12.55
CA MET A 64 15.46 5.98 -11.89
C MET A 64 15.16 7.48 -11.84
N GLU A 65 14.52 8.01 -12.86
CA GLU A 65 14.11 9.42 -12.89
C GLU A 65 12.96 9.72 -11.90
N ILE A 66 11.97 8.83 -11.85
CA ILE A 66 10.80 9.01 -10.97
C ILE A 66 11.16 8.78 -9.50
N VAL A 67 11.95 7.74 -9.19
CA VAL A 67 12.28 7.41 -7.80
C VAL A 67 13.14 8.49 -7.12
N ARG A 68 13.90 9.26 -7.91
CA ARG A 68 14.67 10.41 -7.40
C ARG A 68 13.82 11.58 -6.91
N ILE A 69 12.58 11.66 -7.35
CA ILE A 69 11.67 12.70 -6.90
C ILE A 69 11.15 12.32 -5.53
N ALA A 70 11.57 13.06 -4.51
CA ALA A 70 11.10 12.84 -3.15
C ALA A 70 9.57 12.95 -3.07
N SER A 71 8.93 11.91 -2.55
CA SER A 71 7.47 11.80 -2.48
C SER A 71 7.07 11.06 -1.20
N PRO A 72 7.45 11.57 -0.02
CA PRO A 72 6.99 10.93 1.20
C PRO A 72 5.48 11.01 1.28
N SER A 73 4.88 10.02 1.89
CA SER A 73 3.42 9.95 2.04
C SER A 73 2.86 11.27 2.54
N ARG A 74 1.84 11.80 1.84
CA ARG A 74 1.18 13.10 2.06
C ARG A 74 1.86 14.31 1.39
N PHE A 75 2.96 14.09 0.65
CA PHE A 75 3.70 15.14 -0.06
C PHE A 75 4.06 14.69 -1.48
N GLU A 76 3.10 14.05 -2.17
CA GLU A 76 3.28 13.41 -3.48
C GLU A 76 3.24 14.37 -4.66
N MET A 77 2.88 15.63 -4.44
CA MET A 77 2.60 16.61 -5.49
C MET A 77 3.67 16.67 -6.59
N ARG A 78 4.96 16.74 -6.22
CA ARG A 78 6.05 16.84 -7.20
C ARG A 78 6.15 15.63 -8.12
N ARG A 79 5.95 14.42 -7.56
CA ARG A 79 5.96 13.19 -8.35
C ARG A 79 4.71 13.08 -9.21
N ALA A 80 3.57 13.50 -8.70
CA ALA A 80 2.33 13.59 -9.44
C ALA A 80 2.43 14.56 -10.63
N GLU A 81 3.05 15.72 -10.45
CA GLU A 81 3.30 16.69 -11.51
C GLU A 81 4.22 16.12 -12.61
N GLU A 82 5.30 15.44 -12.24
CA GLU A 82 6.21 14.82 -13.22
C GLU A 82 5.50 13.71 -14.00
N LEU A 83 4.74 12.84 -13.34
CA LEU A 83 3.96 11.80 -14.02
C LEU A 83 2.92 12.40 -14.96
N THR A 84 2.26 13.48 -14.56
CA THR A 84 1.30 14.22 -15.41
C THR A 84 1.97 14.77 -16.66
N LYS A 85 3.13 15.37 -16.49
CA LYS A 85 3.92 15.91 -17.60
C LYS A 85 4.29 14.79 -18.57
N ARG A 86 4.74 13.63 -18.09
CA ARG A 86 5.03 12.47 -18.93
C ARG A 86 3.81 11.98 -19.68
N LEU A 87 2.70 11.81 -19.01
CA LEU A 87 1.45 11.36 -19.63
C LEU A 87 1.00 12.32 -20.75
N THR A 88 1.02 13.63 -20.50
CA THR A 88 0.47 14.63 -21.44
C THR A 88 1.48 15.06 -22.49
N GLN A 89 2.70 15.42 -22.12
CA GLN A 89 3.68 16.03 -23.01
C GLN A 89 4.56 15.02 -23.74
N GLU A 90 4.92 13.92 -23.06
CA GLU A 90 5.84 12.94 -23.64
C GLU A 90 5.09 11.77 -24.30
N TRP A 91 4.01 11.28 -23.66
CA TRP A 91 3.25 10.11 -24.12
C TRP A 91 1.98 10.47 -24.90
N GLY A 92 1.67 11.75 -25.02
CA GLY A 92 0.64 12.27 -25.91
C GLY A 92 -0.80 11.96 -25.49
N TYR A 93 -1.06 11.78 -24.21
CA TYR A 93 -2.42 11.73 -23.70
C TYR A 93 -3.07 13.12 -23.74
N ASP A 94 -4.36 13.16 -24.07
CA ASP A 94 -5.14 14.38 -24.00
C ASP A 94 -5.28 14.83 -22.54
N PRO A 95 -4.96 16.08 -22.17
CA PRO A 95 -5.09 16.55 -20.79
C PRO A 95 -6.47 16.33 -20.18
N LYS A 96 -7.54 16.29 -20.99
CA LYS A 96 -8.90 15.99 -20.50
C LYS A 96 -9.07 14.56 -19.99
N ASP A 97 -8.20 13.63 -20.41
CA ASP A 97 -8.19 12.24 -19.98
C ASP A 97 -7.15 11.99 -18.88
N VAL A 98 -6.43 13.02 -18.42
CA VAL A 98 -5.47 12.95 -17.32
C VAL A 98 -5.99 13.72 -16.12
N MET A 99 -6.09 13.05 -14.99
CA MET A 99 -6.55 13.62 -13.73
C MET A 99 -5.39 13.76 -12.76
N THR A 100 -5.09 14.99 -12.35
CA THR A 100 -4.01 15.32 -11.40
C THR A 100 -4.46 16.24 -10.29
N GLU A 101 -5.70 16.71 -10.33
CA GLU A 101 -6.18 17.64 -9.33
C GLU A 101 -6.60 16.91 -8.05
N PRO A 102 -6.37 17.52 -6.87
CA PRO A 102 -6.84 16.98 -5.60
C PRO A 102 -8.36 16.92 -5.61
N GLY A 103 -8.92 15.76 -5.90
CA GLY A 103 -10.37 15.53 -5.92
C GLY A 103 -11.20 16.44 -6.83
N GLY A 104 -10.57 17.34 -7.62
CA GLY A 104 -11.24 18.38 -8.36
C GLY A 104 -12.23 17.87 -9.39
N HIS A 105 -11.98 16.72 -9.93
CA HIS A 105 -12.84 16.13 -10.95
C HIS A 105 -13.78 15.03 -10.40
N ILE A 106 -13.63 14.62 -9.15
CA ILE A 106 -14.44 13.57 -8.54
C ILE A 106 -15.39 14.19 -7.52
N LYS A 107 -16.51 14.74 -7.99
CA LYS A 107 -17.58 15.20 -7.09
C LYS A 107 -18.12 14.02 -6.29
N GLY A 108 -18.02 14.12 -4.96
CA GLY A 108 -18.55 13.12 -4.03
C GLY A 108 -17.52 12.19 -3.42
N ALA A 109 -16.34 12.04 -3.99
CA ALA A 109 -15.20 11.51 -3.26
C ALA A 109 -14.66 12.64 -2.38
N GLY A 110 -14.86 12.53 -1.08
CA GLY A 110 -14.33 13.53 -0.15
C GLY A 110 -12.82 13.65 -0.32
N ILE A 111 -12.31 14.86 -0.53
CA ILE A 111 -10.88 15.10 -0.48
C ILE A 111 -10.44 14.79 0.94
N GLN A 112 -9.64 13.77 1.11
CA GLN A 112 -8.99 13.56 2.40
C GLN A 112 -7.77 14.48 2.47
N LEU A 113 -7.93 15.55 3.23
CA LEU A 113 -6.81 16.37 3.60
C LEU A 113 -6.05 15.66 4.73
N VAL A 114 -4.79 15.47 4.53
CA VAL A 114 -3.90 14.98 5.57
C VAL A 114 -3.09 16.16 6.05
N ASP A 115 -3.31 16.60 7.28
CA ASP A 115 -2.75 17.83 7.86
C ASP A 115 -3.04 19.09 7.01
N GLY A 116 -4.17 19.11 6.34
CA GLY A 116 -4.59 20.23 5.49
C GLY A 116 -4.05 20.24 4.06
N GLU A 117 -3.20 19.28 3.68
CA GLU A 117 -2.66 19.18 2.33
C GLU A 117 -3.51 18.23 1.47
N PRO A 118 -3.78 18.59 0.21
CA PRO A 118 -4.55 17.74 -0.69
C PRO A 118 -3.75 16.52 -1.16
N VAL A 119 -4.47 15.43 -1.41
CA VAL A 119 -3.91 14.18 -1.94
C VAL A 119 -3.97 14.19 -3.46
N TYR A 120 -2.88 13.89 -4.12
CA TYR A 120 -2.73 13.95 -5.58
C TYR A 120 -2.60 12.57 -6.22
N ASN A 121 -3.72 11.99 -6.64
CA ASN A 121 -3.66 10.87 -7.58
C ASN A 121 -3.32 11.38 -8.99
N VAL A 122 -2.58 10.57 -9.74
CA VAL A 122 -2.38 10.78 -11.18
C VAL A 122 -3.02 9.63 -11.91
N CYS A 123 -4.12 9.89 -12.58
CA CYS A 123 -4.85 8.89 -13.33
C CYS A 123 -4.97 9.27 -14.79
N VAL A 124 -4.78 8.31 -15.69
CA VAL A 124 -5.09 8.46 -17.09
C VAL A 124 -6.24 7.52 -17.47
N ARG A 125 -7.18 8.04 -18.22
CA ARG A 125 -8.32 7.32 -18.76
C ARG A 125 -8.01 6.87 -20.18
N ILE A 126 -8.23 5.60 -20.46
CA ILE A 126 -8.34 5.05 -21.82
C ILE A 126 -9.84 4.85 -22.08
N PRO A 127 -10.45 5.70 -22.92
CA PRO A 127 -11.88 5.70 -23.13
C PRO A 127 -12.41 4.41 -23.74
N GLY A 128 -13.41 3.80 -23.13
CA GLY A 128 -14.09 2.61 -23.62
C GLY A 128 -15.23 2.93 -24.59
N SER A 129 -15.54 1.98 -25.48
CA SER A 129 -16.63 2.13 -26.46
C SER A 129 -18.01 2.18 -25.79
N TYR A 130 -18.19 1.53 -24.65
CA TYR A 130 -19.47 1.52 -23.93
C TYR A 130 -19.86 2.92 -23.46
N ALA A 131 -18.94 3.67 -22.89
CA ALA A 131 -19.18 5.04 -22.46
C ALA A 131 -19.47 5.97 -23.66
N GLN A 132 -18.73 5.80 -24.76
CA GLN A 132 -18.92 6.56 -25.99
C GLN A 132 -20.31 6.32 -26.61
N GLN A 133 -20.76 5.09 -26.71
CA GLN A 133 -22.11 4.72 -27.20
C GLN A 133 -23.24 5.32 -26.34
N LYS A 134 -22.98 5.58 -25.06
CA LYS A 134 -23.94 6.23 -24.15
C LYS A 134 -23.82 7.75 -24.13
N GLY A 135 -23.03 8.35 -25.03
CA GLY A 135 -22.87 9.79 -25.16
C GLY A 135 -22.00 10.44 -24.08
N ALA A 136 -21.18 9.66 -23.38
CA ALA A 136 -20.26 10.18 -22.37
C ALA A 136 -19.11 10.96 -23.04
N GLN A 137 -19.11 12.26 -22.89
CA GLN A 137 -18.03 13.13 -23.36
C GLN A 137 -16.90 13.31 -22.34
N SER A 138 -17.04 12.79 -21.13
CA SER A 138 -16.04 12.92 -20.07
C SER A 138 -16.06 11.72 -19.13
N TYR A 139 -14.97 11.55 -18.34
CA TYR A 139 -14.85 10.56 -17.26
C TYR A 139 -15.90 10.72 -16.13
N LYS A 140 -16.72 11.75 -16.14
CA LYS A 140 -17.70 12.10 -15.09
C LYS A 140 -18.93 11.20 -15.02
N GLY A 141 -19.06 10.19 -15.91
CA GLY A 141 -20.18 9.27 -15.91
C GLY A 141 -19.96 8.07 -14.98
N GLN A 142 -21.07 7.53 -14.45
CA GLN A 142 -21.08 6.26 -13.71
C GLN A 142 -21.01 5.03 -14.64
N PHE A 143 -20.15 5.10 -15.66
CA PHE A 143 -19.93 3.99 -16.57
C PHE A 143 -18.96 2.98 -15.98
N PRO A 144 -19.12 1.68 -16.29
CA PRO A 144 -18.20 0.65 -15.80
C PRO A 144 -16.75 0.96 -16.17
N LYS A 145 -15.85 0.82 -15.20
CA LYS A 145 -14.41 1.07 -15.33
C LYS A 145 -13.60 -0.04 -14.69
N VAL A 146 -12.44 -0.30 -15.23
CA VAL A 146 -11.43 -1.16 -14.61
C VAL A 146 -10.26 -0.29 -14.19
N LEU A 147 -9.77 -0.48 -12.97
CA LEU A 147 -8.63 0.24 -12.43
C LEU A 147 -7.37 -0.63 -12.45
N LEU A 148 -6.28 -0.06 -12.98
CA LEU A 148 -4.91 -0.55 -12.85
C LEU A 148 -4.16 0.50 -12.03
N GLU A 149 -3.52 0.11 -10.91
CA GLU A 149 -2.93 1.12 -10.04
C GLU A 149 -1.63 0.65 -9.35
N GLY A 150 -0.83 1.63 -8.94
CA GLY A 150 0.31 1.49 -8.06
C GLY A 150 0.54 2.80 -7.33
N HIS A 151 1.02 2.75 -6.08
CA HIS A 151 1.18 3.98 -5.32
C HIS A 151 2.44 4.77 -5.69
N ILE A 152 2.37 6.10 -5.47
CA ILE A 152 3.44 7.04 -5.83
C ILE A 152 4.16 7.61 -4.61
N ASP A 153 3.71 7.31 -3.41
CA ASP A 153 4.39 7.72 -2.19
C ASP A 153 5.38 6.64 -1.70
N THR A 154 6.20 7.02 -0.74
CA THR A 154 7.18 6.16 -0.09
C THR A 154 7.18 6.40 1.43
N VAL A 155 7.44 5.36 2.23
CA VAL A 155 7.61 5.52 3.69
C VAL A 155 8.79 6.43 3.99
N ASN A 156 9.88 6.19 3.33
CA ASN A 156 11.08 6.99 3.30
C ASN A 156 11.36 7.42 1.84
N PRO A 157 12.11 8.42 1.54
CA PRO A 157 13.03 9.03 2.45
C PRO A 157 12.24 9.70 3.54
N ALA A 158 12.72 9.66 4.70
CA ALA A 158 12.36 10.58 5.73
C ALA A 158 12.85 11.97 5.34
N VAL A 159 12.42 12.39 4.18
CA VAL A 159 12.57 13.75 3.74
C VAL A 159 11.61 14.55 4.56
N LEU A 160 12.11 15.54 5.26
CA LEU A 160 11.27 16.50 5.94
C LEU A 160 10.28 17.10 4.95
N PRO A 161 9.06 17.40 5.39
CA PRO A 161 8.08 18.09 4.57
C PRO A 161 8.71 19.30 3.87
N PRO A 162 8.40 19.59 2.61
CA PRO A 162 9.00 20.69 1.87
C PRO A 162 8.95 22.05 2.57
N LYS A 163 7.95 22.27 3.42
CA LYS A 163 7.80 23.50 4.22
C LYS A 163 8.72 23.58 5.46
N GLU A 164 9.29 22.47 5.87
CA GLU A 164 10.24 22.39 7.01
C GLU A 164 11.68 22.26 6.55
N MET A 165 11.90 22.27 5.26
CA MET A 165 13.24 22.24 4.70
C MET A 165 13.98 23.56 4.91
N PRO A 166 15.14 23.51 5.53
CA PRO A 166 16.33 23.40 4.72
C PRO A 166 16.83 21.96 4.71
N TYR A 167 16.39 21.27 3.72
CA TYR A 167 16.93 20.05 3.28
C TYR A 167 18.38 20.30 2.89
N GLU A 168 19.34 19.69 3.60
CA GLU A 168 20.71 19.67 3.12
C GLU A 168 20.83 18.71 1.94
N PRO A 169 20.83 19.20 0.72
CA PRO A 169 20.63 18.33 -0.46
C PRO A 169 21.71 17.25 -0.58
N VAL A 170 22.90 17.51 -0.05
CA VAL A 170 24.08 16.65 -0.26
C VAL A 170 24.00 15.34 0.52
N LYS A 171 23.56 15.36 1.78
CA LYS A 171 23.48 14.14 2.60
C LYS A 171 22.27 13.29 2.28
N LEU A 172 21.15 13.93 2.03
CA LEU A 172 19.92 13.25 1.66
C LEU A 172 19.93 12.76 0.21
N GLN A 173 20.59 13.47 -0.71
CA GLN A 173 20.87 12.94 -2.03
C GLN A 173 21.63 11.62 -1.99
N LYS A 174 22.61 11.46 -1.09
CA LYS A 174 23.27 10.17 -0.91
C LYS A 174 22.34 9.06 -0.41
N ALA A 175 21.36 9.38 0.42
CA ALA A 175 20.40 8.41 0.94
C ALA A 175 19.26 8.12 -0.03
N THR A 176 18.91 9.06 -0.91
CA THR A 176 17.77 8.98 -1.81
C THR A 176 18.13 8.81 -3.28
N ASP A 177 19.35 9.22 -3.69
CA ASP A 177 19.82 8.97 -5.05
C ASP A 177 20.10 7.49 -5.25
N PRO A 178 19.77 6.93 -6.42
CA PRO A 178 20.11 5.57 -6.77
C PRO A 178 21.63 5.36 -6.71
N ILE A 179 22.06 4.46 -5.85
CA ILE A 179 23.46 4.05 -5.75
C ILE A 179 23.59 2.71 -6.47
N VAL A 180 24.26 2.72 -7.61
CA VAL A 180 24.51 1.50 -8.37
C VAL A 180 25.79 0.85 -7.85
N LYS A 181 25.69 -0.39 -7.38
CA LYS A 181 26.81 -1.15 -6.85
C LYS A 181 27.24 -2.26 -7.80
N THR A 182 28.48 -2.20 -8.22
CA THR A 182 29.15 -3.32 -8.91
C THR A 182 29.47 -4.45 -7.93
N PRO A 183 29.78 -5.67 -8.39
CA PRO A 183 30.20 -6.76 -7.53
C PRO A 183 31.38 -6.43 -6.60
N ALA A 184 32.31 -5.62 -7.07
CA ALA A 184 33.46 -5.18 -6.26
C ALA A 184 33.04 -4.20 -5.16
N GLU A 185 32.16 -3.26 -5.49
CA GLU A 185 31.61 -2.29 -4.52
C GLU A 185 30.70 -2.94 -3.49
N LEU A 186 29.93 -3.98 -3.87
CA LEU A 186 29.11 -4.74 -2.94
C LEU A 186 29.94 -5.46 -1.85
N ALA A 187 31.16 -5.85 -2.18
CA ALA A 187 32.05 -6.46 -1.19
C ALA A 187 32.48 -5.48 -0.09
N ALA A 188 32.56 -4.19 -0.40
CA ALA A 188 32.96 -3.12 0.52
C ALA A 188 31.77 -2.39 1.18
N ILE A 189 30.53 -2.85 0.99
CA ILE A 189 29.34 -2.10 1.42
C ILE A 189 29.25 -1.91 2.93
N SER A 190 29.93 -2.77 3.72
CA SER A 190 30.00 -2.65 5.18
C SER A 190 30.76 -1.41 5.65
N GLU A 191 31.56 -0.81 4.77
CA GLU A 191 32.34 0.39 5.06
C GLU A 191 31.57 1.68 4.71
N GLU A 192 30.40 1.56 4.07
CA GLU A 192 29.59 2.72 3.72
C GLU A 192 28.88 3.32 4.95
N LEU A 193 28.85 4.64 4.96
CA LEU A 193 28.11 5.38 5.95
C LEU A 193 26.60 5.30 5.65
N HIS A 194 25.83 4.95 6.65
CA HIS A 194 24.37 4.90 6.58
C HIS A 194 23.80 6.13 7.28
N PHE A 195 22.66 6.60 6.79
CA PHE A 195 21.97 7.76 7.32
C PHE A 195 20.61 7.35 7.88
N ASP A 196 20.29 7.89 9.04
CA ASP A 196 18.92 7.78 9.56
C ASP A 196 17.97 8.70 8.80
N VAL A 197 16.70 8.64 9.20
CA VAL A 197 15.62 9.44 8.64
C VAL A 197 15.85 10.96 8.70
N ASN A 198 16.75 11.43 9.57
CA ASN A 198 17.10 12.84 9.70
C ASN A 198 18.43 13.18 8.99
N GLY A 199 18.98 12.26 8.22
CA GLY A 199 20.27 12.43 7.55
C GLY A 199 21.48 12.35 8.49
N ARG A 200 21.33 11.74 9.68
CA ARG A 200 22.43 11.50 10.62
C ARG A 200 23.12 10.19 10.25
N ILE A 201 24.42 10.14 10.44
CA ILE A 201 25.21 8.92 10.22
C ILE A 201 24.82 7.89 11.30
N ILE A 202 24.50 6.68 10.86
CA ILE A 202 24.23 5.55 11.75
C ILE A 202 25.51 4.75 11.92
N GLU A 203 26.02 4.70 13.14
CA GLU A 203 27.23 3.96 13.52
C GLU A 203 26.88 2.65 14.27
N ASP A 204 25.65 2.19 14.21
CA ASP A 204 25.22 0.97 14.89
C ASP A 204 25.78 -0.28 14.21
N ALA A 205 26.61 -1.03 14.93
CA ALA A 205 27.19 -2.28 14.45
C ALA A 205 26.13 -3.34 14.07
N ASN A 206 24.96 -3.34 14.72
CA ASN A 206 23.85 -4.25 14.39
C ASN A 206 23.17 -3.84 13.09
N TYR A 207 23.03 -2.57 12.86
CA TYR A 207 22.52 -2.00 11.63
C TYR A 207 23.44 -2.33 10.44
N GLN A 208 24.74 -2.11 10.60
CA GLN A 208 25.75 -2.46 9.60
C GLN A 208 25.72 -3.95 9.27
N LYS A 209 25.59 -4.82 10.27
CA LYS A 209 25.45 -6.27 10.06
C LYS A 209 24.17 -6.62 9.27
N ALA A 210 23.05 -5.97 9.56
CA ALA A 210 21.81 -6.16 8.81
C ALA A 210 21.96 -5.71 7.36
N TYR A 211 22.60 -4.58 7.14
CA TYR A 211 22.87 -4.03 5.81
C TYR A 211 23.79 -4.95 4.98
N VAL A 212 24.91 -5.39 5.56
CA VAL A 212 25.84 -6.33 4.92
C VAL A 212 25.16 -7.66 4.59
N ARG A 213 24.23 -8.11 5.44
CA ARG A 213 23.49 -9.35 5.19
C ARG A 213 22.71 -9.32 3.88
N TYR A 214 22.18 -8.16 3.48
CA TYR A 214 21.46 -7.99 2.22
C TYR A 214 22.40 -7.72 1.04
N ALA A 215 23.62 -7.28 1.27
CA ALA A 215 24.62 -7.05 0.25
C ALA A 215 25.39 -8.30 -0.11
N ASN A 216 24.71 -9.41 -0.34
CA ASN A 216 25.33 -10.66 -0.70
C ASN A 216 25.88 -10.58 -2.13
N LEU A 217 27.22 -10.61 -2.26
CA LEU A 217 27.92 -10.52 -3.54
C LEU A 217 27.50 -11.62 -4.53
N LYS A 218 27.36 -12.84 -4.03
CA LYS A 218 26.95 -13.98 -4.85
C LYS A 218 25.56 -13.79 -5.42
N GLU A 219 24.62 -13.37 -4.60
CA GLU A 219 23.25 -13.07 -5.02
C GLU A 219 23.20 -11.93 -6.05
N ALA A 220 24.00 -10.88 -5.83
CA ALA A 220 24.08 -9.77 -6.76
C ALA A 220 24.65 -10.21 -8.13
N GLN A 221 25.66 -11.10 -8.15
CA GLN A 221 26.22 -11.65 -9.37
C GLN A 221 25.23 -12.54 -10.13
N GLU A 222 24.48 -13.38 -9.40
CA GLU A 222 23.47 -14.27 -9.99
C GLU A 222 22.28 -13.51 -10.57
N LYS A 223 21.98 -12.34 -10.01
CA LYS A 223 20.77 -11.55 -10.34
C LYS A 223 21.05 -10.21 -11.04
N GLY A 224 22.11 -10.11 -11.81
CA GLY A 224 22.38 -8.94 -12.62
C GLY A 224 23.63 -8.16 -12.26
N GLY A 225 24.38 -8.59 -11.25
CA GLY A 225 25.72 -8.08 -10.97
C GLY A 225 25.81 -6.78 -10.18
N TYR A 226 24.68 -6.11 -9.84
CA TYR A 226 24.70 -4.89 -9.05
C TYR A 226 23.38 -4.67 -8.29
N ARG A 227 23.45 -3.90 -7.21
CA ARG A 227 22.30 -3.42 -6.45
C ARG A 227 22.16 -1.92 -6.61
N ILE A 228 20.93 -1.45 -6.53
CA ILE A 228 20.59 -0.04 -6.50
C ILE A 228 19.95 0.26 -5.15
N TYR A 229 20.52 1.20 -4.43
CA TYR A 229 20.04 1.63 -3.12
C TYR A 229 19.33 2.96 -3.26
N VAL A 230 18.03 2.96 -3.04
CA VAL A 230 17.19 4.16 -2.96
C VAL A 230 15.86 3.82 -2.30
N PRO A 231 15.37 4.63 -1.35
CA PRO A 231 14.05 4.45 -0.77
C PRO A 231 12.95 4.46 -1.83
N GLY A 232 12.02 3.52 -1.73
CA GLY A 232 10.93 3.39 -2.68
C GLY A 232 11.32 2.70 -3.99
N PHE A 233 12.51 2.09 -4.08
CA PHE A 233 12.91 1.38 -5.31
C PHE A 233 11.93 0.28 -5.67
N ALA A 234 11.59 -0.56 -4.71
CA ALA A 234 10.67 -1.67 -4.89
C ALA A 234 9.27 -1.34 -4.38
N ASP A 235 9.18 -0.55 -3.33
CA ASP A 235 7.97 -0.19 -2.60
C ASP A 235 7.63 1.29 -2.81
N ALA A 236 6.82 1.66 -3.85
CA ALA A 236 6.45 0.75 -4.96
C ALA A 236 6.82 1.34 -6.33
N MET A 237 7.91 2.14 -6.43
CA MET A 237 8.20 2.85 -7.69
C MET A 237 8.51 1.92 -8.85
N GLY A 238 9.09 0.75 -8.59
CA GLY A 238 9.23 -0.27 -9.61
C GLY A 238 7.89 -0.72 -10.17
N ASN A 239 6.96 -1.07 -9.30
CA ASN A 239 5.59 -1.45 -9.65
C ASN A 239 4.87 -0.31 -10.37
N THR A 240 4.91 0.90 -9.82
CA THR A 240 4.27 2.09 -10.40
C THR A 240 4.84 2.42 -11.78
N THR A 241 6.14 2.29 -11.99
CA THR A 241 6.74 2.45 -13.33
C THR A 241 6.20 1.42 -14.31
N GLY A 242 6.00 0.17 -13.86
CA GLY A 242 5.35 -0.86 -14.66
C GLY A 242 3.91 -0.50 -15.04
N VAL A 243 3.13 0.00 -14.08
CA VAL A 243 1.76 0.49 -14.29
C VAL A 243 1.73 1.65 -15.30
N MET A 244 2.62 2.63 -15.13
CA MET A 244 2.72 3.75 -16.08
C MET A 244 3.20 3.30 -17.47
N THR A 245 4.09 2.31 -17.54
CA THR A 245 4.49 1.71 -18.83
C THR A 245 3.29 1.02 -19.50
N ALA A 246 2.41 0.38 -18.74
CA ALA A 246 1.17 -0.16 -19.30
C ALA A 246 0.32 0.96 -19.93
N ALA A 247 0.19 2.12 -19.29
CA ALA A 247 -0.48 3.29 -19.89
C ALA A 247 0.19 3.69 -21.22
N LEU A 248 1.51 3.85 -21.24
CA LEU A 248 2.25 4.18 -22.46
C LEU A 248 1.96 3.19 -23.60
N MET A 249 1.97 1.89 -23.31
CA MET A 249 1.72 0.85 -24.31
C MET A 249 0.27 0.85 -24.79
N LEU A 250 -0.69 1.01 -23.92
CA LEU A 250 -2.11 1.15 -24.27
C LEU A 250 -2.32 2.33 -25.24
N LYS A 251 -1.66 3.45 -25.02
CA LYS A 251 -1.69 4.63 -25.92
C LYS A 251 -0.99 4.35 -27.24
N LYS A 252 0.25 3.86 -27.20
CA LYS A 252 1.09 3.60 -28.38
C LYS A 252 0.43 2.65 -29.37
N TYR A 253 -0.20 1.61 -28.86
CA TYR A 253 -0.89 0.61 -29.68
C TYR A 253 -2.35 0.94 -29.96
N ASN A 254 -2.81 2.13 -29.57
CA ASN A 254 -4.19 2.60 -29.76
C ASN A 254 -5.24 1.55 -29.31
N VAL A 255 -5.00 0.97 -28.14
CA VAL A 255 -5.86 -0.07 -27.59
C VAL A 255 -7.25 0.49 -27.28
N LYS A 256 -8.29 -0.24 -27.64
CA LYS A 256 -9.69 0.17 -27.49
C LYS A 256 -10.44 -0.81 -26.58
N PRO A 257 -10.59 -0.47 -25.29
CA PRO A 257 -11.38 -1.29 -24.38
C PRO A 257 -12.89 -1.11 -24.63
N VAL A 258 -13.70 -2.03 -24.10
CA VAL A 258 -15.16 -1.87 -24.08
C VAL A 258 -15.59 -0.98 -22.91
N TYR A 259 -15.18 -1.30 -21.67
CA TYR A 259 -15.29 -0.39 -20.53
C TYR A 259 -14.07 0.55 -20.47
N ASP A 260 -14.21 1.68 -19.78
CA ASP A 260 -13.05 2.55 -19.57
C ASP A 260 -11.97 1.80 -18.78
N LEU A 261 -10.71 1.95 -19.20
CA LEU A 261 -9.56 1.59 -18.38
C LEU A 261 -8.99 2.83 -17.74
N TRP A 262 -8.80 2.78 -16.43
CA TRP A 262 -8.08 3.80 -15.70
C TRP A 262 -6.74 3.23 -15.24
N VAL A 263 -5.67 3.99 -15.48
CA VAL A 263 -4.33 3.66 -15.03
C VAL A 263 -3.87 4.77 -14.09
N CYS A 264 -3.63 4.43 -12.84
CA CYS A 264 -3.40 5.41 -11.78
C CYS A 264 -2.08 5.20 -11.05
N GLY A 265 -1.38 6.31 -10.81
CA GLY A 265 -0.46 6.45 -9.68
C GLY A 265 -1.24 7.01 -8.49
N THR A 266 -1.40 6.24 -7.44
CA THR A 266 -2.22 6.60 -6.29
C THR A 266 -1.40 7.15 -5.14
N ALA A 267 -1.94 8.13 -4.42
CA ALA A 267 -1.24 8.80 -3.34
C ALA A 267 -1.64 8.27 -1.96
N GLY A 268 -0.72 8.37 -1.01
CA GLY A 268 -1.01 8.11 0.40
C GLY A 268 -1.27 6.65 0.73
N GLU A 269 -0.61 5.71 0.05
CA GLU A 269 -0.65 4.30 0.46
C GLU A 269 0.00 4.13 1.82
N GLU A 270 1.12 4.77 2.03
CA GLU A 270 2.01 4.52 3.14
C GLU A 270 1.61 5.24 4.44
N GLY A 271 1.88 4.59 5.55
CA GLY A 271 1.88 5.19 6.89
C GLY A 271 0.68 6.08 7.22
N LYS A 272 0.94 7.36 7.41
CA LYS A 272 -0.06 8.38 7.73
C LYS A 272 -0.92 8.79 6.53
N GLY A 273 -0.56 8.39 5.33
CA GLY A 273 -1.36 8.60 4.12
C GLY A 273 -2.68 7.83 4.13
N ASN A 274 -2.71 6.68 4.81
CA ASN A 274 -3.94 5.96 5.16
C ASN A 274 -4.82 5.61 3.95
N LEU A 275 -4.22 5.24 2.83
CA LEU A 275 -4.90 4.91 1.58
C LEU A 275 -5.74 6.07 0.99
N ALA A 276 -5.33 7.32 1.25
CA ALA A 276 -6.13 8.48 0.94
C ALA A 276 -6.50 8.58 -0.53
N GLY A 277 -5.58 8.25 -1.44
CA GLY A 277 -5.82 8.23 -2.87
C GLY A 277 -6.91 7.23 -3.28
N MET A 278 -6.84 6.03 -2.76
CA MET A 278 -7.85 5.00 -3.03
C MET A 278 -9.20 5.33 -2.38
N LYS A 279 -9.19 5.83 -1.15
CA LYS A 279 -10.42 6.30 -0.51
C LYS A 279 -11.13 7.38 -1.33
N GLN A 280 -10.36 8.29 -1.93
CA GLN A 280 -10.88 9.29 -2.84
C GLN A 280 -11.52 8.66 -4.08
N LEU A 281 -10.85 7.71 -4.75
CA LEU A 281 -11.36 7.06 -5.96
C LEU A 281 -12.64 6.27 -5.71
N TYR A 282 -12.76 5.64 -4.54
CA TYR A 282 -13.90 4.80 -4.18
C TYR A 282 -14.96 5.51 -3.33
N GLY A 283 -14.78 6.81 -3.08
CA GLY A 283 -15.69 7.58 -2.23
C GLY A 283 -15.81 7.02 -0.81
N TYR A 284 -14.72 6.44 -0.29
CA TYR A 284 -14.70 5.83 1.03
C TYR A 284 -14.56 6.89 2.12
N SER A 285 -15.53 6.93 3.03
CA SER A 285 -15.52 7.86 4.16
C SER A 285 -14.96 7.21 5.41
N GLN A 286 -13.97 7.85 5.99
CA GLN A 286 -13.39 7.45 7.27
C GLN A 286 -14.41 7.50 8.41
N ASP A 287 -15.29 8.48 8.41
CA ASP A 287 -16.27 8.68 9.48
C ASP A 287 -17.32 7.57 9.53
N THR A 288 -17.70 7.06 8.37
CA THR A 288 -18.72 6.01 8.25
C THR A 288 -18.13 4.60 8.07
N GLY A 289 -16.85 4.49 7.71
CA GLY A 289 -16.24 3.22 7.34
C GLY A 289 -16.81 2.61 6.06
N LYS A 290 -17.46 3.40 5.21
CA LYS A 290 -18.18 2.95 4.02
C LYS A 290 -17.76 3.74 2.79
N GLY A 291 -17.77 3.07 1.64
CA GLY A 291 -17.56 3.68 0.33
C GLY A 291 -18.77 3.46 -0.57
N ASN A 292 -18.93 4.32 -1.57
CA ASN A 292 -20.07 4.26 -2.49
C ASN A 292 -19.69 3.85 -3.91
N ASN A 293 -18.38 3.67 -4.19
CA ASN A 293 -17.87 3.37 -5.53
C ASN A 293 -18.54 4.24 -6.63
N ALA A 294 -18.68 5.53 -6.38
CA ALA A 294 -19.42 6.46 -7.25
C ALA A 294 -18.87 6.51 -8.68
N LEU A 295 -17.61 6.15 -8.89
CA LEU A 295 -17.00 6.05 -10.21
C LEU A 295 -17.32 4.74 -10.93
N ASN A 296 -17.98 3.78 -10.27
CA ASN A 296 -18.38 2.50 -10.81
C ASN A 296 -17.21 1.65 -11.33
N PHE A 297 -16.19 1.46 -10.51
CA PHE A 297 -15.16 0.46 -10.78
C PHE A 297 -15.74 -0.95 -10.63
N VAL A 298 -15.51 -1.80 -11.62
CA VAL A 298 -16.01 -3.18 -11.67
C VAL A 298 -14.94 -4.23 -11.38
N ALA A 299 -13.67 -3.83 -11.47
CA ALA A 299 -12.51 -4.60 -11.06
C ALA A 299 -11.33 -3.66 -10.76
N ASN A 300 -10.44 -4.08 -9.86
CA ASN A 300 -9.19 -3.41 -9.53
C ASN A 300 -8.02 -4.40 -9.60
N PHE A 301 -6.91 -3.94 -10.18
CA PHE A 301 -5.66 -4.68 -10.25
C PHE A 301 -4.54 -3.79 -9.70
N GLY A 302 -4.16 -4.03 -8.46
CA GLY A 302 -3.14 -3.28 -7.75
C GLY A 302 -1.74 -3.85 -7.97
N ALA A 303 -0.75 -2.99 -8.01
CA ALA A 303 0.66 -3.35 -8.17
C ALA A 303 1.48 -2.80 -7.01
N ASP A 304 1.67 -3.63 -5.98
CA ASP A 304 2.40 -3.27 -4.76
C ASP A 304 3.10 -4.46 -4.10
N SER A 305 3.00 -5.65 -4.70
CA SER A 305 3.70 -6.81 -4.17
C SER A 305 5.20 -6.74 -4.42
N LEU A 306 6.00 -6.98 -3.39
CA LEU A 306 7.47 -6.94 -3.45
C LEU A 306 8.08 -8.21 -4.05
N ARG A 307 7.30 -9.26 -4.26
CA ARG A 307 7.82 -10.57 -4.69
C ARG A 307 7.12 -11.06 -5.95
N PRO A 308 7.88 -11.43 -6.99
CA PRO A 308 7.35 -12.15 -8.12
C PRO A 308 6.56 -13.39 -7.70
N GLY A 309 5.47 -13.67 -8.40
CA GLY A 309 4.63 -14.85 -8.12
C GLY A 309 3.81 -14.77 -6.82
N SER A 310 3.83 -13.64 -6.13
CA SER A 310 2.96 -13.42 -4.98
C SER A 310 1.77 -12.54 -5.35
N GLY A 311 0.56 -13.04 -5.16
CA GLY A 311 -0.67 -12.24 -5.21
C GLY A 311 -1.25 -12.11 -3.81
N THR A 312 -1.68 -10.91 -3.46
CA THR A 312 -2.40 -10.64 -2.22
C THR A 312 -3.89 -10.59 -2.52
N LEU A 313 -4.64 -11.38 -1.78
CA LEU A 313 -6.07 -11.59 -2.01
C LEU A 313 -6.91 -11.24 -0.78
N ASN A 314 -6.31 -11.22 0.40
CA ASN A 314 -6.93 -10.82 1.66
C ASN A 314 -6.23 -9.58 2.19
N TYR A 315 -6.98 -8.70 2.84
CA TYR A 315 -6.50 -7.37 3.18
C TYR A 315 -6.59 -7.10 4.67
N LEU A 316 -5.41 -6.80 5.25
CA LEU A 316 -5.26 -6.54 6.67
C LEU A 316 -5.71 -5.11 6.99
N GLY A 317 -6.80 -4.99 7.71
CA GLY A 317 -7.27 -3.69 8.20
C GLY A 317 -6.48 -3.17 9.38
N SER A 318 -6.56 -1.87 9.62
CA SER A 318 -5.93 -1.24 10.76
C SER A 318 -6.72 -0.05 11.30
N TYR A 319 -6.63 0.16 12.64
CA TYR A 319 -6.96 1.41 13.29
C TYR A 319 -5.70 2.00 13.92
N ARG A 320 -5.47 3.30 13.72
CA ARG A 320 -4.26 3.98 14.17
C ARG A 320 -4.59 5.26 14.91
N PHE A 321 -4.02 5.41 16.10
CA PHE A 321 -4.17 6.60 16.94
C PHE A 321 -2.81 7.24 17.21
N GLU A 322 -2.83 8.58 17.25
CA GLU A 322 -1.81 9.39 17.89
C GLU A 322 -2.47 10.09 19.09
N VAL A 323 -1.91 9.87 20.25
CA VAL A 323 -2.40 10.42 21.52
C VAL A 323 -1.35 11.36 22.06
N GLU A 324 -1.72 12.63 22.21
CA GLU A 324 -0.86 13.64 22.78
C GLU A 324 -1.36 14.01 24.18
N TYR A 325 -0.50 13.85 25.17
CA TYR A 325 -0.71 14.35 26.52
C TYR A 325 0.08 15.63 26.70
N SER A 326 -0.57 16.70 27.17
CA SER A 326 0.06 18.01 27.32
C SER A 326 -0.16 18.58 28.71
N GLU A 327 0.90 19.15 29.29
CA GLU A 327 0.84 19.93 30.51
C GLU A 327 0.36 21.36 30.22
N PRO A 328 -0.32 22.01 31.16
CA PRO A 328 -0.80 23.37 30.95
C PRO A 328 0.35 24.34 30.74
N VAL A 329 0.23 25.19 29.74
CA VAL A 329 1.23 26.21 29.40
C VAL A 329 1.38 27.21 30.54
N GLY A 330 2.63 27.53 30.90
CA GLY A 330 2.93 28.52 31.93
C GLY A 330 2.85 28.01 33.37
N PHE A 331 2.59 26.71 33.56
CA PHE A 331 2.61 26.10 34.88
C PHE A 331 4.07 25.87 35.31
N LYS A 332 4.68 26.86 35.97
CA LYS A 332 6.01 26.70 36.54
C LYS A 332 5.94 25.81 37.79
N GLN A 333 6.75 24.78 37.80
CA GLN A 333 6.93 23.94 38.99
C GLN A 333 7.79 24.64 40.04
N GLY A 334 7.15 25.27 40.94
CA GLY A 334 7.78 25.71 42.19
C GLY A 334 7.74 24.60 43.23
N GLY A 335 8.40 23.47 43.04
CA GLY A 335 8.55 22.41 44.04
C GLY A 335 7.28 21.66 44.45
N LYS A 336 6.14 21.95 43.86
CA LYS A 336 4.86 21.26 44.16
C LYS A 336 4.65 20.08 43.20
N ALA A 337 4.26 18.95 43.76
CA ALA A 337 3.85 17.80 42.96
C ALA A 337 2.64 18.17 42.09
N ALA A 338 2.69 17.87 40.81
CA ALA A 338 1.65 18.16 39.82
C ALA A 338 1.54 17.02 38.80
N PRO A 339 0.39 16.82 38.13
CA PRO A 339 0.22 15.77 37.13
C PRO A 339 1.18 15.95 35.96
N SER A 340 1.60 14.85 35.33
CA SER A 340 2.62 14.81 34.32
C SER A 340 2.13 14.16 33.02
N ALA A 341 2.43 14.79 31.88
CA ALA A 341 2.16 14.24 30.56
C ALA A 341 2.86 12.89 30.36
N LEU A 342 4.11 12.77 30.80
CA LEU A 342 4.86 11.51 30.75
C LEU A 342 4.21 10.42 31.60
N MET A 343 3.74 10.75 32.80
CA MET A 343 3.09 9.77 33.68
C MET A 343 1.72 9.34 33.14
N ALA A 344 0.96 10.25 32.55
CA ALA A 344 -0.30 9.91 31.86
C ALA A 344 -0.04 8.95 30.69
N MET A 345 0.95 9.24 29.84
CA MET A 345 1.36 8.36 28.74
C MET A 345 1.82 6.99 29.24
N SER A 346 2.65 6.93 30.28
CA SER A 346 3.14 5.68 30.86
C SER A 346 2.00 4.82 31.40
N ARG A 347 0.98 5.41 32.04
CA ARG A 347 -0.22 4.71 32.49
C ARG A 347 -1.03 4.16 31.32
N ALA A 348 -1.15 4.92 30.22
CA ALA A 348 -1.82 4.47 29.01
C ALA A 348 -1.12 3.22 28.43
N ILE A 349 0.21 3.27 28.31
CA ILE A 349 1.02 2.13 27.83
C ILE A 349 0.83 0.90 28.75
N ALA A 350 0.86 1.09 30.06
CA ALA A 350 0.66 0.00 31.01
C ALA A 350 -0.73 -0.63 30.85
N LYS A 351 -1.80 0.19 30.74
CA LYS A 351 -3.17 -0.32 30.51
C LYS A 351 -3.31 -1.07 29.18
N ILE A 352 -2.68 -0.56 28.12
CA ILE A 352 -2.70 -1.21 26.81
C ILE A 352 -1.98 -2.58 26.88
N SER A 353 -0.89 -2.68 27.63
CA SER A 353 -0.14 -3.93 27.76
C SER A 353 -0.94 -5.08 28.39
N ASP A 354 -1.99 -4.77 29.12
CA ASP A 354 -2.88 -5.76 29.74
C ASP A 354 -3.96 -6.28 28.76
N VAL A 355 -4.17 -5.60 27.64
CA VAL A 355 -5.13 -6.04 26.60
C VAL A 355 -4.59 -7.27 25.90
N LYS A 356 -5.37 -8.36 25.92
CA LYS A 356 -5.05 -9.62 25.25
C LYS A 356 -5.90 -9.76 23.99
N THR A 357 -5.24 -10.01 22.88
CA THR A 357 -5.92 -10.32 21.61
C THR A 357 -6.21 -11.82 21.50
N PRO A 358 -7.13 -12.26 20.66
CA PRO A 358 -7.32 -13.67 20.37
C PRO A 358 -6.01 -14.35 19.95
N TRP A 359 -5.17 -13.69 19.17
CA TRP A 359 -3.86 -14.17 18.73
C TRP A 359 -2.85 -14.35 19.87
N ASP A 360 -2.93 -13.55 20.95
CA ASP A 360 -2.07 -13.72 22.12
C ASP A 360 -2.48 -14.94 22.95
N LEU A 361 -3.77 -15.25 22.97
CA LEU A 361 -4.34 -16.37 23.71
C LEU A 361 -4.20 -17.68 22.95
N ASP A 362 -4.37 -17.65 21.63
CA ASP A 362 -4.25 -18.79 20.74
C ASP A 362 -3.64 -18.36 19.39
N LYS A 363 -2.43 -18.85 19.09
CA LYS A 363 -1.72 -18.54 17.84
C LYS A 363 -2.36 -19.14 16.58
N GLN A 364 -3.38 -19.97 16.72
CA GLN A 364 -4.21 -20.47 15.62
C GLN A 364 -5.45 -19.62 15.41
N ALA A 365 -5.76 -18.73 16.34
CA ALA A 365 -6.83 -17.77 16.17
C ALA A 365 -6.50 -16.76 15.06
N GLU A 366 -7.50 -16.00 14.66
CA GLU A 366 -7.34 -14.91 13.72
C GLU A 366 -6.25 -13.92 14.19
N ARG A 367 -5.36 -13.54 13.26
CA ARG A 367 -4.23 -12.64 13.55
C ARG A 367 -4.70 -11.21 13.82
N THR A 368 -5.23 -10.98 15.01
CA THR A 368 -5.54 -9.65 15.54
C THR A 368 -4.42 -9.22 16.46
N THR A 369 -3.79 -8.10 16.17
CA THR A 369 -2.61 -7.61 16.90
C THR A 369 -2.72 -6.12 17.17
N TYR A 370 -1.93 -5.63 18.13
CA TYR A 370 -1.65 -4.20 18.26
C TYR A 370 -0.16 -3.99 18.51
N THR A 371 0.27 -2.79 18.20
CA THR A 371 1.65 -2.34 18.45
C THR A 371 1.57 -0.96 19.09
N VAL A 372 2.22 -0.81 20.24
CA VAL A 372 2.58 0.49 20.77
C VAL A 372 3.84 0.91 20.01
N GLY A 373 3.66 1.83 19.07
CA GLY A 373 4.72 2.28 18.18
C GLY A 373 5.59 3.37 18.82
N THR A 374 5.77 4.47 18.12
CA THR A 374 6.59 5.58 18.63
C THR A 374 5.95 6.17 19.88
N SER A 375 6.73 6.22 20.96
CA SER A 375 6.41 7.02 22.13
C SER A 375 7.57 8.00 22.37
N ARG A 376 7.24 9.29 22.47
CA ARG A 376 8.25 10.34 22.66
C ARG A 376 7.68 11.46 23.51
N CYS A 377 8.55 12.08 24.28
CA CYS A 377 8.27 13.36 24.92
C CYS A 377 9.18 14.44 24.34
N GLU A 378 8.74 15.68 24.43
CA GLU A 378 9.62 16.80 24.11
C GLU A 378 10.89 16.75 24.99
N GLU A 379 12.01 17.12 24.40
CA GLU A 379 13.27 17.15 25.12
C GLU A 379 13.19 18.19 26.28
N ALA A 380 13.62 17.76 27.44
CA ALA A 380 13.64 18.59 28.64
C ALA A 380 15.02 18.50 29.30
N ALA A 381 15.50 19.62 29.88
CA ALA A 381 16.71 19.61 30.66
C ALA A 381 16.59 18.68 31.89
N PRO A 382 17.70 18.13 32.41
CA PRO A 382 17.68 17.37 33.65
C PRO A 382 16.97 18.11 34.77
N GLY A 383 16.00 17.47 35.44
CA GLY A 383 15.19 18.07 36.48
C GLY A 383 13.99 18.89 35.99
N SER A 384 13.83 19.03 34.66
CA SER A 384 12.64 19.60 34.02
C SER A 384 11.66 18.52 33.61
N ARG A 385 10.42 18.90 33.34
CA ARG A 385 9.37 18.01 32.86
C ARG A 385 9.12 18.25 31.38
N SER A 386 8.90 17.16 30.64
CA SER A 386 8.42 17.27 29.28
C SER A 386 6.99 17.80 29.27
N GLN A 387 6.75 18.90 28.58
CA GLN A 387 5.43 19.52 28.53
C GLN A 387 4.45 18.75 27.64
N LYS A 388 4.98 17.98 26.70
CA LYS A 388 4.18 17.23 25.74
C LYS A 388 4.77 15.83 25.54
N CYS A 389 3.91 14.82 25.59
CA CYS A 389 4.26 13.43 25.28
C CYS A 389 3.26 12.84 24.28
N THR A 390 3.78 12.18 23.27
CA THR A 390 2.99 11.59 22.19
C THR A 390 3.18 10.07 22.14
N LEU A 391 2.09 9.35 21.97
CA LEU A 391 2.02 7.89 21.86
C LEU A 391 1.29 7.53 20.57
N MET A 392 1.85 6.60 19.78
CA MET A 392 1.20 6.01 18.62
C MET A 392 0.82 4.57 18.91
N VAL A 393 -0.40 4.18 18.50
CA VAL A 393 -0.89 2.80 18.59
C VAL A 393 -1.46 2.38 17.23
N ASP A 394 -1.00 1.23 16.73
CA ASP A 394 -1.48 0.58 15.50
C ASP A 394 -2.14 -0.75 15.89
N MET A 395 -3.40 -0.91 15.54
CA MET A 395 -4.19 -2.12 15.74
C MET A 395 -4.50 -2.74 14.40
N ARG A 396 -4.32 -4.04 14.24
CA ARG A 396 -4.50 -4.74 12.96
C ARG A 396 -5.31 -6.02 13.11
N SER A 397 -6.18 -6.27 12.13
CA SER A 397 -6.88 -7.55 11.97
C SER A 397 -7.24 -7.77 10.49
N PRO A 398 -7.27 -9.03 10.01
CA PRO A 398 -7.78 -9.35 8.68
C PRO A 398 -9.31 -9.25 8.57
N THR A 399 -10.04 -9.19 9.68
CA THR A 399 -11.51 -9.08 9.68
C THR A 399 -12.00 -7.87 10.47
N PRO A 400 -13.14 -7.26 10.07
CA PRO A 400 -13.66 -6.04 10.69
C PRO A 400 -14.06 -6.22 12.16
N GLY A 401 -14.71 -7.34 12.53
CA GLY A 401 -15.24 -7.57 13.87
C GLY A 401 -14.15 -7.52 14.95
N PRO A 402 -13.12 -8.39 14.90
CA PRO A 402 -11.99 -8.35 15.84
C PRO A 402 -11.22 -7.02 15.82
N LEU A 403 -11.12 -6.35 14.67
CA LEU A 403 -10.50 -5.04 14.58
C LEU A 403 -11.27 -3.99 15.39
N THR A 404 -12.60 -4.00 15.28
CA THR A 404 -13.47 -3.13 16.08
C THR A 404 -13.41 -3.49 17.56
N ALA A 405 -13.39 -4.78 17.89
CA ALA A 405 -13.35 -5.25 19.26
C ALA A 405 -12.06 -4.82 19.99
N ILE A 406 -10.91 -4.91 19.35
CA ILE A 406 -9.65 -4.46 19.96
C ILE A 406 -9.59 -2.94 20.11
N ARG A 407 -10.13 -2.18 19.15
CA ARG A 407 -10.28 -0.73 19.26
C ARG A 407 -11.09 -0.34 20.49
N SER A 408 -12.23 -1.00 20.71
CA SER A 408 -13.11 -0.72 21.85
C SER A 408 -12.46 -0.99 23.21
N GLN A 409 -11.43 -1.82 23.27
CA GLN A 409 -10.66 -2.08 24.49
C GLN A 409 -9.52 -1.07 24.68
N ILE A 410 -8.83 -0.69 23.61
CA ILE A 410 -7.65 0.18 23.70
C ILE A 410 -8.03 1.66 23.79
N GLU A 411 -8.93 2.16 22.96
CA GLU A 411 -9.26 3.58 22.89
C GLU A 411 -9.67 4.19 24.25
N PRO A 412 -10.49 3.54 25.09
CA PRO A 412 -10.85 4.07 26.41
C PRO A 412 -9.68 4.18 27.39
N THR A 413 -8.61 3.40 27.19
CA THR A 413 -7.44 3.41 28.09
C THR A 413 -6.74 4.76 28.09
N PHE A 414 -6.78 5.49 26.99
CA PHE A 414 -6.13 6.79 26.87
C PHE A 414 -6.74 7.80 27.82
N LYS A 415 -8.07 7.88 27.83
CA LYS A 415 -8.79 8.77 28.74
C LYS A 415 -8.69 8.30 30.20
N ALA A 416 -8.80 7.01 30.44
CA ALA A 416 -8.68 6.46 31.79
C ALA A 416 -7.30 6.77 32.40
N ALA A 417 -6.22 6.68 31.63
CA ALA A 417 -4.87 7.02 32.07
C ALA A 417 -4.73 8.51 32.41
N LEU A 418 -5.34 9.38 31.61
CA LEU A 418 -5.40 10.82 31.87
C LEU A 418 -6.13 11.14 33.17
N ASP A 419 -7.32 10.57 33.31
CA ASP A 419 -8.18 10.81 34.48
C ASP A 419 -7.50 10.31 35.78
N GLU A 420 -6.85 9.15 35.76
CA GLU A 420 -6.07 8.63 36.90
C GLU A 420 -4.89 9.53 37.27
N GLU A 421 -4.15 10.02 36.29
CA GLU A 421 -3.01 10.90 36.55
C GLU A 421 -3.49 12.22 37.20
N ASN A 422 -4.56 12.84 36.66
CA ASN A 422 -5.10 14.06 37.19
C ASN A 422 -5.71 13.85 38.60
N ALA A 423 -6.46 12.75 38.81
CA ALA A 423 -7.12 12.43 40.08
C ALA A 423 -6.12 12.25 41.23
N LYS A 424 -4.92 11.75 40.99
CA LYS A 424 -3.84 11.64 41.96
C LYS A 424 -3.53 12.99 42.63
N TYR A 425 -3.76 14.06 41.92
CA TYR A 425 -3.54 15.44 42.39
C TYR A 425 -4.84 16.17 42.72
N ARG A 426 -5.97 15.43 42.84
CA ARG A 426 -7.30 15.96 43.12
C ARG A 426 -7.81 16.92 42.03
N LEU A 427 -7.35 16.73 40.78
CA LEU A 427 -7.80 17.47 39.63
C LEU A 427 -8.70 16.60 38.75
N LYS A 428 -9.65 17.24 38.08
CA LYS A 428 -10.42 16.63 36.97
C LYS A 428 -9.84 17.08 35.65
N THR A 429 -10.06 16.29 34.62
CA THR A 429 -9.71 16.69 33.24
C THR A 429 -10.45 17.98 32.89
N GLY A 430 -9.71 18.99 32.44
CA GLY A 430 -10.23 20.34 32.20
C GLY A 430 -9.98 21.36 33.33
N ASP A 431 -9.60 20.92 34.53
CA ASP A 431 -9.25 21.84 35.61
C ASP A 431 -7.94 22.59 35.28
N LYS A 432 -7.82 23.81 35.84
CA LYS A 432 -6.57 24.56 35.74
C LYS A 432 -5.45 23.77 36.44
N GLY A 433 -4.40 23.46 35.69
CA GLY A 433 -3.26 22.67 36.17
C GLY A 433 -3.36 21.17 35.90
N ALA A 434 -4.47 20.70 35.33
CA ALA A 434 -4.58 19.33 34.86
C ALA A 434 -3.83 19.10 33.57
N VAL A 435 -3.35 17.88 33.35
CA VAL A 435 -2.88 17.41 32.04
C VAL A 435 -4.09 17.28 31.11
N SER A 436 -3.92 17.70 29.88
CA SER A 436 -4.91 17.54 28.81
C SER A 436 -4.50 16.44 27.84
N MET A 437 -5.44 15.99 27.01
CA MET A 437 -5.22 14.97 25.98
C MET A 437 -5.83 15.44 24.66
N LYS A 438 -5.08 15.25 23.58
CA LYS A 438 -5.59 15.31 22.21
C LYS A 438 -5.47 13.92 21.61
N LEU A 439 -6.58 13.37 21.15
CA LEU A 439 -6.61 12.10 20.42
C LEU A 439 -6.79 12.41 18.94
N VAL A 440 -5.87 11.95 18.12
CA VAL A 440 -5.94 12.05 16.68
C VAL A 440 -6.04 10.63 16.11
N TRP A 441 -7.16 10.35 15.50
CA TRP A 441 -7.35 9.15 14.74
C TRP A 441 -6.90 9.41 13.30
N PHE A 442 -5.82 8.76 12.86
CA PHE A 442 -5.23 9.01 11.54
C PHE A 442 -5.19 7.79 10.63
N GLY A 443 -5.72 6.64 11.06
CA GLY A 443 -5.71 5.42 10.26
C GLY A 443 -6.95 4.56 10.50
N ASP A 444 -7.66 4.26 9.41
CA ASP A 444 -8.76 3.32 9.34
C ASP A 444 -8.72 2.58 8.00
N ARG A 445 -7.75 1.70 7.85
CA ARG A 445 -7.73 0.83 6.67
C ARG A 445 -8.78 -0.26 6.87
N PRO A 446 -9.73 -0.44 5.94
CA PRO A 446 -10.74 -1.48 6.10
C PRO A 446 -10.12 -2.87 6.00
N ALA A 447 -10.59 -3.80 6.84
CA ALA A 447 -10.22 -5.20 6.76
C ALA A 447 -11.10 -5.93 5.75
N HIS A 448 -10.53 -6.92 5.04
CA HIS A 448 -11.33 -7.76 4.16
C HIS A 448 -10.73 -9.16 4.04
N MET A 449 -11.52 -10.17 4.42
CA MET A 449 -11.24 -11.57 4.11
C MET A 449 -12.27 -12.08 3.11
N ARG A 450 -11.78 -12.72 2.05
CA ARG A 450 -12.65 -13.29 1.01
C ARG A 450 -13.37 -14.51 1.51
N ALA A 451 -14.66 -14.59 1.22
CA ALA A 451 -15.44 -15.80 1.42
C ALA A 451 -15.17 -16.85 0.32
N SER A 452 -14.71 -16.41 -0.85
CA SER A 452 -14.37 -17.28 -2.00
C SER A 452 -13.22 -16.68 -2.78
N PHE A 453 -12.41 -17.54 -3.40
CA PHE A 453 -11.33 -17.18 -4.31
C PHE A 453 -11.72 -17.34 -5.78
N ASN A 454 -13.02 -17.43 -6.09
CA ASN A 454 -13.55 -17.58 -7.44
C ASN A 454 -14.14 -16.27 -8.00
N ASP A 455 -13.85 -15.12 -7.38
CA ASP A 455 -14.22 -13.82 -7.95
C ASP A 455 -13.48 -13.54 -9.26
N ILE A 456 -14.04 -12.65 -10.06
CA ILE A 456 -13.55 -12.41 -11.43
C ILE A 456 -12.09 -11.92 -11.46
N ALA A 457 -11.67 -11.07 -10.53
CA ALA A 457 -10.29 -10.57 -10.49
C ALA A 457 -9.29 -11.71 -10.17
N THR A 458 -9.66 -12.59 -9.24
CA THR A 458 -8.85 -13.76 -8.88
C THR A 458 -8.73 -14.75 -10.03
N GLN A 459 -9.85 -15.04 -10.74
CA GLN A 459 -9.83 -15.92 -11.92
C GLN A 459 -8.91 -15.37 -13.01
N ILE A 460 -9.03 -14.08 -13.33
CA ILE A 460 -8.20 -13.40 -14.32
C ILE A 460 -6.73 -13.42 -13.91
N TYR A 461 -6.44 -13.08 -12.65
CA TYR A 461 -5.07 -13.11 -12.11
C TYR A 461 -4.43 -14.49 -12.25
N TRP A 462 -5.15 -15.54 -11.87
CA TRP A 462 -4.68 -16.91 -11.97
C TRP A 462 -4.42 -17.32 -13.43
N GLN A 463 -5.42 -17.14 -14.28
CA GLN A 463 -5.38 -17.63 -15.66
C GLN A 463 -4.35 -16.89 -16.52
N THR A 464 -4.16 -15.58 -16.31
CA THR A 464 -3.14 -14.83 -17.06
C THR A 464 -1.72 -15.27 -16.69
N ALA A 465 -1.44 -15.65 -15.45
CA ALA A 465 -0.16 -16.22 -15.06
C ALA A 465 0.10 -17.56 -15.77
N GLN A 466 -0.91 -18.41 -15.86
CA GLN A 466 -0.80 -19.68 -16.57
C GLN A 466 -0.60 -19.47 -18.08
N ALA A 467 -1.38 -18.60 -18.70
CA ALA A 467 -1.32 -18.33 -20.14
C ALA A 467 0.03 -17.71 -20.59
N LEU A 468 0.68 -16.95 -19.73
CA LEU A 468 1.98 -16.33 -20.01
C LEU A 468 3.18 -17.12 -19.47
N GLU A 469 2.93 -18.22 -18.80
CA GLU A 469 3.96 -19.07 -18.18
C GLU A 469 4.91 -18.27 -17.28
N ILE A 470 4.37 -17.37 -16.46
CA ILE A 470 5.15 -16.54 -15.55
C ILE A 470 4.81 -16.83 -14.10
N ASP A 471 5.78 -16.49 -13.23
CA ASP A 471 5.66 -16.54 -11.77
C ASP A 471 5.39 -17.95 -11.19
N GLN A 472 5.22 -18.96 -12.03
CA GLN A 472 4.98 -20.38 -11.68
C GLN A 472 4.00 -20.55 -10.51
N ILE A 473 2.88 -19.80 -10.53
CA ILE A 473 1.87 -19.83 -9.47
C ILE A 473 1.21 -21.21 -9.47
N LYS A 474 1.50 -22.02 -8.45
CA LYS A 474 0.91 -23.35 -8.27
C LYS A 474 -0.35 -23.33 -7.40
N ALA A 475 -0.46 -22.33 -6.56
CA ALA A 475 -1.61 -22.10 -5.68
C ALA A 475 -1.64 -20.65 -5.21
N LEU A 476 -2.84 -20.16 -4.91
CA LEU A 476 -3.03 -18.84 -4.34
C LEU A 476 -2.56 -18.81 -2.88
N ARG A 477 -1.96 -17.71 -2.48
CA ARG A 477 -1.62 -17.44 -1.09
C ARG A 477 -2.79 -16.75 -0.40
N THR A 478 -3.16 -17.24 0.76
CA THR A 478 -4.27 -16.70 1.55
C THR A 478 -3.82 -15.68 2.60
N ASN A 479 -2.54 -15.32 2.60
CA ASN A 479 -1.99 -14.32 3.53
C ASN A 479 -2.64 -12.96 3.28
N SER A 480 -2.89 -12.24 4.36
CA SER A 480 -3.37 -10.85 4.30
C SER A 480 -2.20 -9.86 4.36
N SER A 481 -2.30 -8.80 3.59
CA SER A 481 -1.41 -7.64 3.63
C SER A 481 -2.23 -6.35 3.65
N SER A 482 -1.62 -5.25 4.08
CA SER A 482 -2.31 -3.95 4.14
C SER A 482 -1.82 -3.12 2.97
N LEU A 483 -2.68 -2.91 1.98
CA LEU A 483 -2.40 -2.36 0.67
C LEU A 483 -3.54 -1.45 0.22
N ASN A 484 -3.36 -0.77 -0.89
CA ASN A 484 -4.39 0.02 -1.58
C ASN A 484 -5.70 -0.77 -1.81
N ASP A 485 -5.57 -2.03 -2.10
CA ASP A 485 -6.69 -2.96 -2.38
C ASP A 485 -7.63 -3.19 -1.19
N ASN A 486 -7.26 -2.80 0.02
CA ASN A 486 -8.16 -2.80 1.18
C ASN A 486 -9.46 -2.03 0.87
N VAL A 487 -9.35 -0.91 0.15
CA VAL A 487 -10.49 -0.03 -0.13
C VAL A 487 -11.45 -0.64 -1.15
N PRO A 488 -11.02 -1.01 -2.38
CA PRO A 488 -11.94 -1.66 -3.34
C PRO A 488 -12.55 -2.95 -2.78
N ALA A 489 -11.79 -3.76 -2.07
CA ALA A 489 -12.30 -4.97 -1.45
C ALA A 489 -13.43 -4.68 -0.45
N ALA A 490 -13.25 -3.68 0.40
CA ALA A 490 -14.26 -3.29 1.40
C ALA A 490 -15.56 -2.74 0.78
N VAL A 491 -15.50 -2.19 -0.43
CA VAL A 491 -16.71 -1.75 -1.15
C VAL A 491 -17.23 -2.81 -2.14
N GLY A 492 -16.74 -4.04 -2.04
CA GLY A 492 -17.22 -5.17 -2.82
C GLY A 492 -16.74 -5.22 -4.28
N VAL A 493 -15.71 -4.45 -4.63
CA VAL A 493 -15.09 -4.50 -5.96
C VAL A 493 -14.07 -5.64 -5.99
N PRO A 494 -14.19 -6.59 -6.93
CA PRO A 494 -13.20 -7.64 -7.13
C PRO A 494 -11.82 -7.03 -7.34
N THR A 495 -10.84 -7.44 -6.52
CA THR A 495 -9.50 -6.85 -6.55
C THR A 495 -8.43 -7.89 -6.27
N VAL A 496 -7.27 -7.72 -6.86
CA VAL A 496 -6.06 -8.50 -6.56
C VAL A 496 -4.84 -7.60 -6.65
N ASN A 497 -3.94 -7.74 -5.68
CA ASN A 497 -2.65 -7.08 -5.72
C ASN A 497 -1.57 -8.08 -6.12
N PHE A 498 -0.67 -7.68 -6.99
CA PHE A 498 0.40 -8.54 -7.48
C PHE A 498 1.66 -7.74 -7.84
N ASN A 499 2.70 -8.44 -8.26
CA ASN A 499 3.96 -7.83 -8.63
C ASN A 499 4.01 -7.55 -10.14
N VAL A 500 4.23 -6.30 -10.51
CA VAL A 500 4.53 -5.84 -11.88
C VAL A 500 5.98 -5.37 -11.97
N HIS A 501 6.70 -5.52 -10.90
CA HIS A 501 8.00 -4.93 -10.60
C HIS A 501 9.10 -5.30 -11.57
N THR A 502 9.99 -4.34 -11.77
CA THR A 502 11.17 -4.43 -12.61
C THR A 502 12.42 -4.95 -11.90
N ALA A 503 12.31 -5.47 -10.67
CA ALA A 503 13.45 -6.03 -9.96
C ALA A 503 13.45 -7.55 -9.90
N ALA A 504 14.61 -8.13 -10.12
CA ALA A 504 14.84 -9.56 -9.90
C ALA A 504 14.83 -9.91 -8.40
N ALA A 505 15.28 -8.99 -7.54
CA ALA A 505 15.24 -9.08 -6.09
C ALA A 505 15.21 -7.69 -5.47
N SER A 506 14.66 -7.60 -4.28
CA SER A 506 14.62 -6.37 -3.48
C SER A 506 14.71 -6.69 -1.99
N GLY A 507 15.01 -5.68 -1.19
CA GLY A 507 15.03 -5.79 0.27
C GLY A 507 15.11 -4.43 0.95
N GLY A 508 14.94 -4.44 2.27
CA GLY A 508 14.94 -3.22 3.06
C GLY A 508 13.71 -2.34 2.83
N GLY A 509 12.59 -2.90 2.36
CA GLY A 509 11.34 -2.14 2.22
C GLY A 509 11.01 -1.37 3.49
N HIS A 510 10.52 -0.13 3.35
CA HIS A 510 10.28 0.85 4.42
C HIS A 510 11.56 1.38 5.11
N ALA A 511 12.74 1.02 4.66
CA ALA A 511 13.99 1.59 5.16
C ALA A 511 14.60 2.56 4.14
N PHE A 512 15.35 3.56 4.63
CA PHE A 512 16.04 4.48 3.72
C PHE A 512 17.18 3.81 2.94
N TYR A 513 17.62 2.62 3.35
CA TYR A 513 18.59 1.77 2.63
C TYR A 513 17.90 0.70 1.77
N GLU A 514 16.66 0.88 1.43
CA GLU A 514 15.95 -0.01 0.49
C GLU A 514 16.76 -0.20 -0.79
N TRP A 515 16.76 -1.42 -1.31
CA TRP A 515 17.54 -1.76 -2.49
C TRP A 515 16.77 -2.68 -3.43
N GLY A 516 17.18 -2.66 -4.69
CA GLY A 516 16.74 -3.64 -5.67
C GLY A 516 17.85 -4.03 -6.65
N ILE A 517 17.65 -5.17 -7.31
CA ILE A 517 18.44 -5.64 -8.44
C ILE A 517 17.53 -5.57 -9.66
N PRO A 518 17.93 -4.90 -10.75
CA PRO A 518 17.12 -4.86 -11.96
C PRO A 518 16.78 -6.26 -12.46
N GLY A 519 15.57 -6.46 -12.94
CA GLY A 519 15.11 -7.69 -13.57
C GLY A 519 15.64 -7.85 -14.98
N ASN A 520 15.29 -8.97 -15.61
CA ASN A 520 15.55 -9.17 -17.03
C ASN A 520 14.37 -8.63 -17.88
N ALA A 521 14.68 -8.25 -19.11
CA ALA A 521 13.72 -7.64 -20.03
C ALA A 521 12.48 -8.51 -20.28
N GLN A 522 12.65 -9.83 -20.37
CA GLN A 522 11.56 -10.74 -20.69
C GLN A 522 10.55 -10.88 -19.54
N ASP A 523 11.03 -11.16 -18.34
CA ASP A 523 10.14 -11.35 -17.18
C ASP A 523 9.39 -10.06 -16.84
N GLU A 524 10.09 -8.93 -16.88
CA GLU A 524 9.48 -7.63 -16.65
C GLU A 524 8.44 -7.30 -17.72
N GLY A 525 8.79 -7.48 -18.99
CA GLY A 525 7.89 -7.23 -20.10
C GLY A 525 6.61 -8.08 -20.01
N LYS A 526 6.74 -9.36 -19.67
CA LYS A 526 5.60 -10.25 -19.45
C LYS A 526 4.71 -9.82 -18.28
N ARG A 527 5.29 -9.32 -17.18
CA ARG A 527 4.48 -8.87 -16.03
C ARG A 527 3.67 -7.62 -16.34
N ILE A 528 4.28 -6.65 -17.03
CA ILE A 528 3.57 -5.45 -17.48
C ILE A 528 2.47 -5.83 -18.47
N TYR A 529 2.79 -6.68 -19.44
CA TYR A 529 1.81 -7.19 -20.39
C TYR A 529 0.67 -7.94 -19.69
N ARG A 530 0.98 -8.74 -18.65
CA ARG A 530 -0.03 -9.40 -17.83
C ARG A 530 -1.01 -8.42 -17.24
N MET A 531 -0.55 -7.30 -16.69
CA MET A 531 -1.43 -6.27 -16.15
C MET A 531 -2.38 -5.71 -17.21
N ILE A 532 -1.86 -5.43 -18.41
CA ILE A 532 -2.67 -4.99 -19.55
C ILE A 532 -3.71 -6.06 -19.93
N LEU A 533 -3.29 -7.30 -20.05
CA LEU A 533 -4.14 -8.43 -20.40
C LEU A 533 -5.25 -8.64 -19.34
N MET A 534 -4.93 -8.51 -18.07
CA MET A 534 -5.89 -8.57 -16.97
C MET A 534 -6.93 -7.45 -17.09
N GLY A 535 -6.48 -6.22 -17.29
CA GLY A 535 -7.36 -5.07 -17.48
C GLY A 535 -8.31 -5.23 -18.66
N LEU A 536 -7.78 -5.65 -19.80
CA LEU A 536 -8.58 -5.86 -21.02
C LEU A 536 -9.52 -7.07 -20.92
N THR A 537 -9.12 -8.12 -20.21
CA THR A 537 -10.02 -9.27 -19.96
C THR A 537 -11.21 -8.82 -19.12
N ALA A 538 -11.00 -8.01 -18.10
CA ALA A 538 -12.07 -7.49 -17.26
C ALA A 538 -12.94 -6.47 -18.01
N ALA A 539 -12.31 -5.53 -18.73
CA ALA A 539 -12.98 -4.42 -19.42
C ALA A 539 -13.60 -4.78 -20.77
N GLY A 540 -13.19 -5.89 -21.38
CA GLY A 540 -13.46 -6.22 -22.77
C GLY A 540 -12.54 -5.47 -23.74
N TYR A 541 -12.44 -5.97 -24.97
CA TYR A 541 -11.46 -5.47 -25.94
C TYR A 541 -11.98 -5.55 -27.38
N HIS A 542 -11.74 -4.51 -28.17
CA HIS A 542 -11.94 -4.50 -29.61
C HIS A 542 -10.67 -5.01 -30.30
N MET A 543 -10.75 -6.20 -30.85
CA MET A 543 -9.62 -6.87 -31.52
C MET A 543 -9.26 -6.20 -32.86
N SER A 544 -8.04 -6.41 -33.29
CA SER A 544 -7.51 -5.85 -34.55
C SER A 544 -8.25 -6.33 -35.81
N ASN A 545 -8.91 -7.50 -35.74
CA ASN A 545 -9.74 -8.07 -36.82
C ASN A 545 -11.19 -7.52 -36.83
N GLY A 546 -11.53 -6.59 -35.92
CA GLY A 546 -12.87 -6.00 -35.78
C GLY A 546 -13.82 -6.76 -34.87
N GLU A 547 -13.43 -7.92 -34.36
CA GLU A 547 -14.23 -8.64 -33.37
C GLU A 547 -14.15 -7.96 -31.99
N VAL A 548 -15.12 -8.29 -31.15
CA VAL A 548 -15.17 -7.78 -29.76
C VAL A 548 -15.11 -8.94 -28.78
N VAL A 549 -14.17 -8.88 -27.87
CA VAL A 549 -14.17 -9.68 -26.65
C VAL A 549 -15.00 -8.94 -25.61
N ALA A 550 -16.10 -9.53 -25.18
CA ALA A 550 -16.98 -8.92 -24.20
C ALA A 550 -16.29 -8.78 -22.81
N PRO A 551 -16.67 -7.78 -22.01
CA PRO A 551 -16.21 -7.66 -20.64
C PRO A 551 -16.55 -8.91 -19.83
N THR A 552 -15.60 -9.41 -19.04
CA THR A 552 -15.85 -10.50 -18.09
C THR A 552 -16.26 -9.99 -16.70
N ALA A 553 -15.87 -8.75 -16.35
CA ALA A 553 -16.34 -8.10 -15.13
C ALA A 553 -17.76 -7.55 -15.35
N ALA A 554 -18.69 -7.95 -14.50
CA ALA A 554 -20.05 -7.42 -14.53
C ALA A 554 -20.12 -6.04 -13.87
N PRO A 555 -20.98 -5.13 -14.37
CA PRO A 555 -21.28 -3.91 -13.64
C PRO A 555 -21.80 -4.28 -12.25
N ILE A 556 -21.17 -3.72 -11.23
CA ILE A 556 -21.66 -3.84 -9.88
C ILE A 556 -22.88 -2.93 -9.82
N GLY A 557 -24.10 -3.49 -9.75
CA GLY A 557 -25.31 -2.70 -9.54
C GLY A 557 -25.12 -1.80 -8.33
N ALA A 558 -25.81 -0.66 -8.29
CA ALA A 558 -25.76 0.22 -7.12
C ALA A 558 -26.13 -0.61 -5.89
N ARG A 559 -25.09 -1.10 -5.19
CA ARG A 559 -25.28 -1.81 -3.94
C ARG A 559 -25.61 -0.79 -2.88
N THR A 560 -26.74 -0.99 -2.22
CA THR A 560 -27.00 -0.29 -0.96
C THR A 560 -26.00 -0.76 0.08
N THR A 561 -25.65 0.09 1.01
CA THR A 561 -24.74 -0.24 2.12
C THR A 561 -25.19 -1.43 2.96
N GLU A 562 -26.44 -1.89 2.84
CA GLU A 562 -27.01 -3.06 3.49
C GLU A 562 -26.60 -4.39 2.82
N ASP A 563 -26.22 -4.36 1.55
CA ASP A 563 -25.81 -5.56 0.79
C ASP A 563 -24.31 -5.91 0.98
N MET A 564 -23.56 -5.11 1.75
CA MET A 564 -22.10 -5.24 1.87
C MET A 564 -21.62 -5.80 3.23
N TYR A 565 -22.56 -6.14 4.15
CA TYR A 565 -22.21 -6.71 5.45
C TYR A 565 -23.11 -7.87 5.85
#